data_98a1488260e366faac871fb7bda3a98b
#
_entry.id   98a1488260e366faac871fb7bda3a98b
#
_cell.length_a   1.000
_cell.length_b   1.000
_cell.length_c   1.000
_cell.angle_alpha   90.00
_cell.angle_beta   90.00
_cell.angle_gamma   90.00
#
_symmetry.space_group_name_H-M   'P 1'
#
loop_
_entity.id
_entity.type
_entity.pdbx_description
1 polymer ?
#
loop_
_entity_poly.entity_id
_entity_poly.type
_entity_poly.pdbx_seq_one_letter_code
_entity_poly.pdbx_strand_id
1 'polypeptide(L)'
;MFRLPAADVRRYDRRIMDEAILEALREAIRTVHGCDSRWVESVSVKEPYWTGDVQVFRLIGHATADRCYAWSQQAGRERRHHAVLHGATVGNASQAVRATIAARERTRVF
;
A
#
# COMPACT_ATOMS: atom_id res chain seq x y z
N MET A 1 -35.08 -3.69 16.51
CA MET A 1 -33.70 -3.35 16.45
C MET A 1 -33.18 -3.43 15.03
N PHE A 2 -32.48 -2.42 14.64
CA PHE A 2 -31.92 -2.38 13.31
C PHE A 2 -30.73 -3.35 13.19
N ARG A 3 -30.71 -4.08 12.11
CA ARG A 3 -29.61 -5.00 11.85
C ARG A 3 -29.11 -4.82 10.44
N LEU A 4 -27.82 -4.60 10.32
CA LEU A 4 -27.19 -4.48 9.02
C LEU A 4 -27.01 -5.86 8.40
N PRO A 5 -27.14 -5.96 7.07
CA PRO A 5 -26.76 -7.18 6.37
C PRO A 5 -25.29 -7.51 6.64
N ALA A 6 -24.98 -8.80 6.61
CA ALA A 6 -23.63 -9.24 6.89
C ALA A 6 -22.59 -8.56 5.99
N ALA A 7 -22.95 -8.36 4.72
CA ALA A 7 -22.04 -7.72 3.79
C ALA A 7 -21.76 -6.27 4.17
N ASP A 8 -22.80 -5.57 4.63
CA ASP A 8 -22.62 -4.17 5.03
C ASP A 8 -21.82 -4.05 6.32
N VAL A 9 -22.06 -4.96 7.27
CA VAL A 9 -21.28 -4.98 8.51
C VAL A 9 -19.82 -5.22 8.21
N ARG A 10 -19.54 -6.17 7.33
CA ARG A 10 -18.17 -6.49 6.94
C ARG A 10 -17.50 -5.32 6.24
N ARG A 11 -18.24 -4.64 5.38
CA ARG A 11 -17.71 -3.47 4.68
C ARG A 11 -17.42 -2.34 5.64
N TYR A 12 -18.28 -2.14 6.62
CA TYR A 12 -18.12 -1.09 7.61
C TYR A 12 -16.89 -1.33 8.48
N ASP A 13 -16.71 -2.55 8.95
CA ASP A 13 -15.55 -2.90 9.77
C ASP A 13 -14.25 -2.72 8.98
N ARG A 14 -14.29 -3.12 7.72
CA ARG A 14 -13.18 -2.97 6.82
C ARG A 14 -12.81 -1.50 6.62
N ARG A 15 -13.82 -0.65 6.49
CA ARG A 15 -13.58 0.77 6.32
C ARG A 15 -12.90 1.38 7.54
N ILE A 16 -13.30 0.99 8.74
CA ILE A 16 -12.70 1.49 9.96
C ILE A 16 -11.25 1.08 10.05
N MET A 17 -10.96 -0.19 9.77
CA MET A 17 -9.60 -0.68 9.76
C MET A 17 -8.77 -0.03 8.68
N ASP A 18 -9.39 0.19 7.51
CA ASP A 18 -8.70 0.80 6.39
C ASP A 18 -8.28 2.24 6.68
N GLU A 19 -9.09 2.99 7.43
CA GLU A 19 -8.72 4.35 7.77
C GLU A 19 -7.43 4.42 8.58
N ALA A 20 -7.29 3.54 9.56
CA ALA A 20 -6.07 3.49 10.37
C ALA A 20 -4.87 3.08 9.52
N ILE A 21 -5.07 2.09 8.66
CA ILE A 21 -4.01 1.62 7.76
C ILE A 21 -3.64 2.71 6.76
N LEU A 22 -4.63 3.38 6.18
CA LEU A 22 -4.39 4.44 5.23
C LEU A 22 -3.60 5.59 5.85
N GLU A 23 -3.92 5.94 7.08
CA GLU A 23 -3.18 7.00 7.77
C GLU A 23 -1.73 6.59 8.02
N ALA A 24 -1.52 5.33 8.42
CA ALA A 24 -0.17 4.81 8.62
C ALA A 24 0.62 4.81 7.31
N LEU A 25 -0.04 4.47 6.20
CA LEU A 25 0.62 4.48 4.89
C LEU A 25 0.92 5.90 4.43
N ARG A 26 0.03 6.85 4.70
CA ARG A 26 0.28 8.26 4.38
C ARG A 26 1.48 8.79 5.15
N GLU A 27 1.60 8.40 6.42
CA GLU A 27 2.77 8.77 7.21
C GLU A 27 4.05 8.16 6.63
N ALA A 28 3.97 6.90 6.19
CA ALA A 28 5.11 6.26 5.57
C ALA A 28 5.52 6.99 4.29
N ILE A 29 4.55 7.39 3.47
CA ILE A 29 4.83 8.15 2.25
C ILE A 29 5.50 9.47 2.60
N ARG A 30 5.00 10.16 3.61
CA ARG A 30 5.58 11.43 4.03
C ARG A 30 7.01 11.24 4.51
N THR A 31 7.26 10.19 5.26
CA THR A 31 8.60 9.91 5.80
C THR A 31 9.58 9.55 4.70
N VAL A 32 9.16 8.69 3.77
CA VAL A 32 10.07 8.17 2.74
C VAL A 32 10.22 9.13 1.56
N HIS A 33 9.12 9.77 1.16
CA HIS A 33 9.11 10.59 -0.07
C HIS A 33 8.94 12.08 0.19
N GLY A 34 8.67 12.48 1.43
CA GLY A 34 8.64 13.88 1.82
C GLY A 34 7.49 14.70 1.29
N CYS A 35 6.37 14.06 0.95
CA CYS A 35 5.22 14.78 0.41
C CYS A 35 3.92 14.23 0.98
N ASP A 36 2.85 15.02 0.85
CA ASP A 36 1.52 14.57 1.22
C ASP A 36 0.93 13.69 0.13
N SER A 37 -0.14 12.99 0.49
CA SER A 37 -0.78 12.07 -0.43
C SER A 37 -2.27 11.98 -0.15
N ARG A 38 -2.99 11.51 -1.17
CA ARG A 38 -4.44 11.29 -1.08
C ARG A 38 -4.77 9.92 -1.63
N TRP A 39 -5.51 9.15 -0.85
CA TRP A 39 -5.91 7.80 -1.27
C TRP A 39 -6.83 7.86 -2.48
N VAL A 40 -6.58 6.97 -3.45
CA VAL A 40 -7.34 6.87 -4.69
C VAL A 40 -8.14 5.58 -4.72
N GLU A 41 -7.48 4.44 -4.54
CA GLU A 41 -8.15 3.14 -4.67
C GLU A 41 -7.33 2.05 -4.02
N SER A 42 -7.96 0.89 -3.86
CA SER A 42 -7.33 -0.31 -3.38
C SER A 42 -7.29 -1.32 -4.52
N VAL A 43 -6.16 -1.97 -4.72
CA VAL A 43 -5.95 -2.94 -5.79
C VAL A 43 -5.53 -4.27 -5.17
N SER A 44 -6.27 -5.33 -5.49
CA SER A 44 -5.90 -6.68 -5.06
C SER A 44 -4.73 -7.18 -5.91
N VAL A 45 -3.70 -7.68 -5.25
CA VAL A 45 -2.53 -8.24 -5.91
C VAL A 45 -2.40 -9.70 -5.51
N LYS A 46 -2.31 -10.59 -6.49
CA LYS A 46 -2.10 -12.02 -6.26
C LYS A 46 -0.84 -12.45 -6.97
N GLU A 47 0.22 -12.58 -6.21
CA GLU A 47 1.50 -13.06 -6.72
C GLU A 47 1.90 -14.31 -5.96
N PRO A 48 2.73 -15.20 -6.54
CA PRO A 48 3.10 -16.44 -5.86
C PRO A 48 3.75 -16.23 -4.50
N TYR A 49 4.44 -15.11 -4.30
CA TYR A 49 5.19 -14.83 -3.07
C TYR A 49 4.51 -13.79 -2.19
N TRP A 50 3.41 -13.22 -2.63
CA TRP A 50 2.68 -12.23 -1.83
C TRP A 50 1.29 -11.99 -2.37
N THR A 51 0.31 -11.99 -1.47
CA THR A 51 -1.08 -11.72 -1.81
C THR A 51 -1.62 -10.72 -0.81
N GLY A 52 -2.32 -9.71 -1.30
CA GLY A 52 -2.91 -8.71 -0.43
C GLY A 52 -3.41 -7.51 -1.22
N ASP A 53 -3.75 -6.47 -0.50
CA ASP A 53 -4.26 -5.26 -1.11
C ASP A 53 -3.19 -4.17 -1.09
N VAL A 54 -2.99 -3.52 -2.23
CA VAL A 54 -2.09 -2.38 -2.38
C VAL A 54 -2.95 -1.13 -2.47
N GLN A 55 -2.62 -0.12 -1.70
CA GLN A 55 -3.33 1.14 -1.72
C GLN A 55 -2.63 2.10 -2.68
N VAL A 56 -3.41 2.69 -3.57
CA VAL A 56 -2.89 3.63 -4.55
C VAL A 56 -3.15 5.05 -4.05
N PHE A 57 -2.10 5.85 -3.99
CA PHE A 57 -2.16 7.23 -3.54
C PHE A 57 -1.74 8.18 -4.63
N ARG A 58 -2.42 9.31 -4.68
CA ARG A 58 -1.98 10.43 -5.50
C ARG A 58 -1.06 11.29 -4.64
N LEU A 59 0.10 11.63 -5.18
CA LEU A 59 1.09 12.44 -4.47
C LEU A 59 0.82 13.93 -4.71
N ILE A 60 1.03 14.71 -3.66
CA ILE A 60 0.80 16.15 -3.69
C ILE A 60 2.15 16.83 -3.47
N GLY A 61 2.62 17.52 -4.50
CA GLY A 61 3.86 18.27 -4.40
C GLY A 61 5.13 17.48 -4.61
N HIS A 62 5.06 16.25 -5.11
CA HIS A 62 6.27 15.50 -5.44
C HIS A 62 6.83 15.99 -6.78
N ALA A 63 8.16 16.06 -6.86
CA ALA A 63 8.81 16.68 -8.01
C ALA A 63 8.70 15.86 -9.30
N THR A 64 8.69 14.53 -9.21
CA THR A 64 8.78 13.67 -10.40
C THR A 64 7.66 12.64 -10.53
N ALA A 65 6.99 12.29 -9.45
CA ALA A 65 5.95 11.28 -9.46
C ALA A 65 4.62 11.86 -8.99
N ASP A 66 3.52 11.39 -9.57
CA ASP A 66 2.19 11.80 -9.14
C ASP A 66 1.43 10.69 -8.45
N ARG A 67 1.99 9.48 -8.37
CA ARG A 67 1.31 8.32 -7.83
C ARG A 67 2.27 7.45 -7.04
N CYS A 68 1.73 6.80 -6.00
CA CYS A 68 2.51 5.92 -5.14
C CYS A 68 1.69 4.69 -4.79
N TYR A 69 2.35 3.54 -4.73
CA TYR A 69 1.75 2.27 -4.34
C TYR A 69 2.24 1.93 -2.95
N ALA A 70 1.32 1.77 -2.01
CA ALA A 70 1.69 1.55 -0.62
C ALA A 70 0.90 0.40 -0.03
N TRP A 71 1.54 -0.38 0.80
CA TRP A 71 0.91 -1.51 1.47
C TRP A 71 1.63 -1.83 2.76
N SER A 72 0.95 -2.60 3.62
CA SER A 72 1.52 -3.08 4.86
C SER A 72 1.77 -4.57 4.76
N GLN A 73 2.85 -5.03 5.33
CA GLN A 73 3.22 -6.43 5.33
C GLN A 73 3.63 -6.84 6.72
N GLN A 74 3.10 -7.98 7.17
CA GLN A 74 3.50 -8.53 8.45
C GLN A 74 4.83 -9.23 8.31
N ALA A 75 5.77 -8.88 9.15
CA ALA A 75 7.11 -9.47 9.16
C ALA A 75 7.43 -9.89 10.59
N GLY A 76 7.11 -11.13 10.94
CA GLY A 76 7.23 -11.62 12.30
C GLY A 76 6.27 -10.88 13.21
N ARG A 77 6.81 -10.19 14.22
CA ARG A 77 6.00 -9.41 15.14
C ARG A 77 5.81 -7.96 14.69
N GLU A 78 6.50 -7.58 13.65
CA GLU A 78 6.46 -6.21 13.16
C GLU A 78 5.60 -6.10 11.92
N ARG A 79 4.99 -4.93 11.76
CA ARG A 79 4.28 -4.59 10.54
C ARG A 79 5.11 -3.57 9.80
N ARG A 80 5.46 -3.89 8.57
CA ARG A 80 6.25 -3.00 7.74
C ARG A 80 5.37 -2.33 6.69
N HIS A 81 5.65 -1.07 6.45
CA HIS A 81 4.94 -0.29 5.45
C HIS A 81 5.87 -0.05 4.27
N HIS A 82 5.36 -0.26 3.07
CA HIS A 82 6.10 -0.05 1.84
C HIS A 82 5.42 1.05 1.03
N ALA A 83 6.22 1.90 0.41
CA ALA A 83 5.72 2.99 -0.42
C ALA A 83 6.61 3.13 -1.63
N VAL A 84 6.10 2.75 -2.81
CA VAL A 84 6.88 2.70 -4.05
C VAL A 84 6.28 3.68 -5.04
N LEU A 85 7.12 4.55 -5.58
CA LEU A 85 6.70 5.56 -6.54
C LEU A 85 6.37 4.93 -7.89
N HIS A 86 5.36 5.46 -8.54
CA HIS A 86 5.06 5.16 -9.93
C HIS A 86 6.18 5.71 -10.81
N GLY A 87 6.62 4.92 -11.77
CA GLY A 87 7.70 5.34 -12.64
C GLY A 87 7.81 4.44 -13.86
N ALA A 88 8.94 4.53 -14.55
CA ALA A 88 9.15 3.81 -15.81
C ALA A 88 9.07 2.30 -15.64
N THR A 89 9.53 1.77 -14.52
CA THR A 89 9.53 0.33 -14.27
C THR A 89 8.43 -0.13 -13.33
N VAL A 90 7.68 0.80 -12.75
CA VAL A 90 6.59 0.50 -11.83
C VAL A 90 5.36 1.24 -12.30
N GLY A 91 4.56 0.58 -13.12
CA GLY A 91 3.37 1.17 -13.70
C GLY A 91 2.06 0.72 -13.08
N ASN A 92 2.13 -0.25 -12.16
CA ASN A 92 0.94 -0.72 -11.45
C ASN A 92 1.32 -1.37 -10.12
N ALA A 93 0.29 -1.74 -9.34
CA ALA A 93 0.48 -2.29 -8.00
C ALA A 93 1.29 -3.58 -8.00
N SER A 94 1.03 -4.48 -8.93
CA SER A 94 1.77 -5.76 -9.01
C SER A 94 3.24 -5.53 -9.26
N GLN A 95 3.56 -4.60 -10.15
CA GLN A 95 4.96 -4.28 -10.43
C GLN A 95 5.65 -3.66 -9.23
N ALA A 96 4.93 -2.86 -8.45
CA ALA A 96 5.48 -2.28 -7.23
C ALA A 96 5.88 -3.36 -6.23
N VAL A 97 5.01 -4.35 -6.04
CA VAL A 97 5.28 -5.46 -5.13
C VAL A 97 6.46 -6.27 -5.62
N ARG A 98 6.49 -6.61 -6.90
CA ARG A 98 7.59 -7.38 -7.49
C ARG A 98 8.93 -6.65 -7.36
N ALA A 99 8.93 -5.36 -7.59
CA ALA A 99 10.15 -4.56 -7.49
C ALA A 99 10.70 -4.59 -6.06
N THR A 100 9.83 -4.50 -5.07
CA THR A 100 10.23 -4.55 -3.67
C THR A 100 10.82 -5.91 -3.31
N ILE A 101 10.18 -6.98 -3.75
CA ILE A 101 10.68 -8.33 -3.49
C ILE A 101 12.03 -8.55 -4.16
N ALA A 102 12.17 -8.13 -5.41
CA ALA A 102 13.43 -8.26 -6.14
C ALA A 102 14.56 -7.50 -5.45
N ALA A 103 14.28 -6.31 -4.94
CA ALA A 103 15.28 -5.52 -4.23
C ALA A 103 15.72 -6.22 -2.95
N ARG A 104 14.78 -6.83 -2.23
CA ARG A 104 15.11 -7.56 -1.00
C ARG A 104 15.96 -8.79 -1.30
N GLU A 105 15.65 -9.51 -2.37
CA GLU A 105 16.43 -10.69 -2.75
C GLU A 105 17.86 -10.31 -3.15
N ARG A 106 18.00 -9.22 -3.88
CA ARG A 106 19.35 -8.74 -4.23
C ARG A 106 20.16 -8.38 -3.00
N THR A 107 19.51 -7.80 -2.00
CA THR A 107 20.17 -7.45 -0.75
C THR A 107 20.60 -8.70 0.01
N ARG A 108 19.86 -9.80 -0.12
CA ARG A 108 20.15 -11.03 0.60
C ARG A 108 21.31 -11.83 0.01
N VAL A 109 21.68 -11.55 -1.20
CA VAL A 109 22.73 -12.31 -1.88
C VAL A 109 24.11 -12.07 -1.25
N PHE A 110 24.23 -11.03 -0.47
CA PHE A 110 25.47 -10.81 0.26
C PHE A 110 25.38 -11.40 1.67
#